data_3e3cb24582aac800a18d521ecc1483c3
#
_entry.id   3e3cb24582aac800a18d521ecc1483c3
#
_cell.length_a   1.000
_cell.length_b   1.000
_cell.length_c   1.000
_cell.angle_alpha   90.00
_cell.angle_beta   90.00
_cell.angle_gamma   90.00
#
_symmetry.space_group_name_H-M   'P 1'
#
loop_
_entity.id
_entity.type
_entity.pdbx_description
1 polymer ?
#
loop_
_entity_poly.entity_id
_entity_poly.type
_entity_poly.pdbx_seq_one_letter_code
_entity_poly.pdbx_strand_id
1 'polypeptide(L)'
;HGTDIGRHELIHIAQTQDAMNRAAAARAGELGAGFVLFDTDPLITAVWADMMFGATLGYLRDGYFDSFKGFSDLYLLLDIDLPFVNDGLRVYAQPAERRQFFDLCTLELDRNDVHYVRIQGLGEARFAAAKAAMLGAQ
;
A
#
# COMPACT_ATOMS: atom_id res chain seq x y z
N HIS A 1 -1.01 5.56 22.97
CA HIS A 1 -0.81 6.46 21.88
C HIS A 1 -0.76 5.71 20.56
N GLY A 2 -1.61 6.08 19.61
CA GLY A 2 -1.68 5.39 18.33
C GLY A 2 -0.40 5.46 17.50
N THR A 3 0.57 6.30 17.90
CA THR A 3 1.84 6.46 17.22
C THR A 3 3.01 5.79 17.95
N ASP A 4 2.76 5.13 19.08
CA ASP A 4 3.79 4.42 19.82
C ASP A 4 4.00 3.02 19.26
N ILE A 5 4.28 2.97 17.96
CA ILE A 5 4.56 1.72 17.26
C ILE A 5 6.05 1.67 16.97
N GLY A 6 6.70 0.63 17.46
CA GLY A 6 8.12 0.44 17.22
C GLY A 6 8.40 -0.38 15.97
N ARG A 7 9.69 -0.56 15.71
CA ARG A 7 10.16 -1.31 14.55
C ARG A 7 9.64 -2.75 14.50
N HIS A 8 9.68 -3.41 15.66
CA HIS A 8 9.25 -4.83 15.71
C HIS A 8 7.77 -4.98 15.44
N GLU A 9 6.97 -4.02 15.92
CA GLU A 9 5.54 -4.01 15.69
C GLU A 9 5.22 -3.82 14.22
N LEU A 10 5.94 -2.94 13.52
CA LEU A 10 5.75 -2.73 12.09
C LEU A 10 6.09 -3.99 11.29
N ILE A 11 7.18 -4.66 11.63
CA ILE A 11 7.55 -5.92 10.98
C ILE A 11 6.47 -6.97 11.23
N HIS A 12 5.98 -7.07 12.46
CA HIS A 12 4.92 -8.02 12.80
C HIS A 12 3.63 -7.73 12.04
N ILE A 13 3.24 -6.45 11.94
CA ILE A 13 2.07 -6.03 11.15
C ILE A 13 2.26 -6.45 9.70
N ALA A 14 3.42 -6.18 9.11
CA ALA A 14 3.69 -6.52 7.72
C ALA A 14 3.65 -8.03 7.48
N GLN A 15 4.28 -8.80 8.34
CA GLN A 15 4.28 -10.27 8.23
C GLN A 15 2.89 -10.86 8.37
N THR A 16 2.11 -10.35 9.30
CA THR A 16 0.72 -10.80 9.52
C THR A 16 -0.13 -10.46 8.31
N GLN A 17 0.00 -9.25 7.77
CA GLN A 17 -0.74 -8.83 6.59
C GLN A 17 -0.39 -9.69 5.37
N ASP A 18 0.89 -9.97 5.18
CA ASP A 18 1.35 -10.81 4.08
C ASP A 18 0.75 -12.23 4.19
N ALA A 19 0.79 -12.81 5.37
CA ALA A 19 0.22 -14.15 5.60
C ALA A 19 -1.30 -14.17 5.33
N MET A 20 -2.01 -13.14 5.76
CA MET A 20 -3.46 -13.02 5.51
C MET A 20 -3.75 -12.86 4.01
N ASN A 21 -2.96 -12.06 3.31
CA ASN A 21 -3.14 -11.85 1.88
C ASN A 21 -2.92 -13.13 1.10
N ARG A 22 -1.87 -13.89 1.45
CA ARG A 22 -1.57 -15.16 0.79
C ARG A 22 -2.64 -16.21 1.04
N ALA A 23 -3.15 -16.27 2.27
CA ALA A 23 -4.25 -17.17 2.62
C ALA A 23 -5.54 -16.79 1.85
N ALA A 24 -5.82 -15.50 1.74
CA ALA A 24 -6.98 -15.02 0.98
C ALA A 24 -6.85 -15.33 -0.52
N ALA A 25 -5.66 -15.19 -1.08
CA ALA A 25 -5.41 -15.53 -2.48
C ALA A 25 -5.61 -17.03 -2.74
N ALA A 26 -5.10 -17.87 -1.84
CA ALA A 26 -5.30 -19.32 -1.95
C ALA A 26 -6.80 -19.68 -1.89
N ARG A 27 -7.52 -19.06 -0.97
CA ARG A 27 -8.96 -19.28 -0.82
C ARG A 27 -9.74 -18.83 -2.04
N ALA A 28 -9.38 -17.68 -2.62
CA ALA A 28 -10.00 -17.18 -3.84
C ALA A 28 -9.79 -18.16 -5.00
N GLY A 29 -8.58 -18.73 -5.11
CA GLY A 29 -8.29 -19.75 -6.11
C GLY A 29 -9.16 -21.00 -5.95
N GLU A 30 -9.33 -21.48 -4.72
CA GLU A 30 -10.19 -22.62 -4.42
C GLU A 30 -11.65 -22.36 -4.80
N LEU A 31 -12.11 -21.11 -4.62
CA LEU A 31 -13.48 -20.71 -4.94
C LEU A 31 -13.67 -20.35 -6.41
N GLY A 32 -12.62 -20.36 -7.21
CA GLY A 32 -12.68 -19.97 -8.62
C GLY A 32 -12.95 -18.49 -8.84
N ALA A 33 -12.58 -17.63 -7.89
CA ALA A 33 -12.75 -16.20 -8.03
C ALA A 33 -11.83 -15.63 -9.09
N GLY A 34 -12.33 -14.68 -9.90
CA GLY A 34 -11.55 -14.02 -10.93
C GLY A 34 -10.54 -13.03 -10.37
N PHE A 35 -10.85 -12.42 -9.22
CA PHE A 35 -10.01 -11.43 -8.56
C PHE A 35 -10.05 -11.61 -7.05
N VAL A 36 -8.98 -11.17 -6.39
CA VAL A 36 -8.97 -10.91 -4.97
C VAL A 36 -8.33 -9.54 -4.75
N LEU A 37 -8.93 -8.73 -3.90
CA LEU A 37 -8.45 -7.37 -3.62
C LEU A 37 -7.90 -7.31 -2.21
N PHE A 38 -6.72 -6.69 -2.09
CA PHE A 38 -6.08 -6.44 -0.79
C PHE A 38 -6.05 -4.94 -0.53
N ASP A 39 -6.43 -4.54 0.69
CA ASP A 39 -6.42 -3.13 1.07
C ASP A 39 -5.01 -2.64 1.37
N THR A 40 -4.10 -3.52 1.73
CA THR A 40 -2.72 -3.15 2.05
C THR A 40 -1.81 -4.38 1.95
N ASP A 41 -0.49 -4.13 1.96
CA ASP A 41 0.53 -5.17 2.02
C ASP A 41 1.82 -4.61 2.62
N PRO A 42 2.89 -5.43 2.76
CA PRO A 42 4.14 -4.95 3.33
C PRO A 42 4.83 -3.80 2.60
N LEU A 43 4.55 -3.57 1.30
CA LEU A 43 5.12 -2.41 0.62
C LEU A 43 4.62 -1.10 1.25
N ILE A 44 3.32 -1.03 1.55
CA ILE A 44 2.77 0.17 2.18
C ILE A 44 3.23 0.28 3.64
N THR A 45 3.43 -0.83 4.32
CA THR A 45 3.97 -0.80 5.69
C THR A 45 5.39 -0.25 5.70
N ALA A 46 6.20 -0.56 4.70
CA ALA A 46 7.54 0.02 4.56
C ALA A 46 7.47 1.53 4.37
N VAL A 47 6.49 2.04 3.62
CA VAL A 47 6.27 3.49 3.47
C VAL A 47 5.89 4.11 4.81
N TRP A 48 5.02 3.47 5.59
CA TRP A 48 4.69 3.92 6.94
C TRP A 48 5.93 4.01 7.83
N ALA A 49 6.83 3.02 7.74
CA ALA A 49 8.09 3.04 8.46
C ALA A 49 8.94 4.25 8.07
N ASP A 50 9.04 4.56 6.78
CA ASP A 50 9.76 5.74 6.31
C ASP A 50 9.15 7.04 6.85
N MET A 51 7.83 7.15 6.87
CA MET A 51 7.15 8.33 7.40
C MET A 51 7.35 8.49 8.91
N MET A 52 7.27 7.40 9.65
CA MET A 52 7.33 7.44 11.11
C MET A 52 8.75 7.61 11.65
N PHE A 53 9.73 6.99 11.00
CA PHE A 53 11.10 6.93 11.52
C PHE A 53 12.13 7.65 10.65
N GLY A 54 11.71 8.14 9.47
CA GLY A 54 12.57 8.81 8.52
C GLY A 54 13.32 7.83 7.62
N ALA A 55 13.47 8.23 6.35
CA ALA A 55 14.15 7.41 5.34
C ALA A 55 15.65 7.23 5.64
N THR A 56 16.20 8.04 6.53
CA THR A 56 17.60 7.92 6.97
C THR A 56 17.83 6.71 7.87
N LEU A 57 16.77 6.09 8.36
CA LEU A 57 16.89 4.88 9.18
C LEU A 57 16.86 3.65 8.28
N GLY A 58 17.85 3.56 7.39
CA GLY A 58 17.95 2.47 6.42
C GLY A 58 17.90 1.08 7.06
N TYR A 59 18.26 0.98 8.33
CA TYR A 59 18.18 -0.29 9.05
C TYR A 59 16.75 -0.83 9.19
N LEU A 60 15.73 0.00 9.03
CA LEU A 60 14.35 -0.46 9.05
C LEU A 60 14.01 -1.27 7.82
N ARG A 61 14.74 -1.03 6.74
CA ARG A 61 14.53 -1.78 5.50
C ARG A 61 15.37 -3.04 5.44
N ASP A 62 16.32 -3.19 6.35
CA ASP A 62 17.12 -4.41 6.42
C ASP A 62 16.23 -5.59 6.81
N GLY A 63 16.51 -6.74 6.25
CA GLY A 63 15.78 -7.97 6.55
C GLY A 63 14.43 -8.01 5.85
N TYR A 64 13.34 -8.03 6.60
CA TYR A 64 12.02 -8.33 6.05
C TYR A 64 11.59 -7.35 4.96
N PHE A 65 11.70 -6.03 5.20
CA PHE A 65 11.23 -5.05 4.22
C PHE A 65 12.07 -5.06 2.94
N ASP A 66 13.36 -5.31 3.05
CA ASP A 66 14.21 -5.44 1.85
C ASP A 66 13.95 -6.74 1.10
N SER A 67 13.52 -7.80 1.80
CA SER A 67 13.25 -9.09 1.18
C SER A 67 11.89 -9.15 0.50
N PHE A 68 10.92 -8.34 0.93
CA PHE A 68 9.59 -8.34 0.34
C PHE A 68 9.59 -7.52 -0.95
N LYS A 69 9.27 -8.15 -2.06
CA LYS A 69 9.30 -7.53 -3.40
C LYS A 69 7.92 -7.36 -4.03
N GLY A 70 6.88 -7.56 -3.27
CA GLY A 70 5.50 -7.51 -3.75
C GLY A 70 4.94 -8.91 -3.96
N PHE A 71 3.64 -9.03 -3.77
CA PHE A 71 2.93 -10.31 -3.94
C PHE A 71 1.85 -10.22 -5.00
N SER A 72 1.17 -9.06 -5.10
CA SER A 72 0.04 -8.89 -6.00
C SER A 72 0.47 -8.76 -7.46
N ASP A 73 -0.38 -9.23 -8.36
CA ASP A 73 -0.13 -9.13 -9.81
C ASP A 73 -0.26 -7.69 -10.31
N LEU A 74 -1.07 -6.89 -9.65
CA LEU A 74 -1.30 -5.48 -9.98
C LEU A 74 -1.52 -4.68 -8.72
N TYR A 75 -0.90 -3.51 -8.66
CA TYR A 75 -1.13 -2.52 -7.60
C TYR A 75 -1.91 -1.34 -8.17
N LEU A 76 -2.95 -0.93 -7.47
CA LEU A 76 -3.68 0.28 -7.82
C LEU A 76 -3.22 1.41 -6.89
N LEU A 77 -2.49 2.37 -7.43
CA LEU A 77 -2.01 3.52 -6.68
C LEU A 77 -3.06 4.64 -6.77
N LEU A 78 -3.82 4.78 -5.70
CA LEU A 78 -4.90 5.78 -5.66
C LEU A 78 -4.31 7.16 -5.43
N ASP A 79 -4.55 8.08 -6.38
CA ASP A 79 -4.03 9.44 -6.30
C ASP A 79 -4.72 10.24 -5.20
N ILE A 80 -4.05 11.31 -4.79
CA ILE A 80 -4.53 12.24 -3.76
C ILE A 80 -5.25 13.44 -4.38
N ASP A 81 -5.82 13.27 -5.55
CA ASP A 81 -6.57 14.30 -6.27
C ASP A 81 -8.00 14.49 -5.75
N LEU A 82 -8.41 13.69 -4.77
CA LEU A 82 -9.71 13.83 -4.13
C LEU A 82 -9.69 14.90 -3.04
N PRO A 83 -10.80 15.64 -2.86
CA PRO A 83 -10.95 16.51 -1.69
C PRO A 83 -10.77 15.70 -0.41
N PHE A 84 -10.01 16.24 0.53
CA PHE A 84 -9.74 15.59 1.79
C PHE A 84 -10.42 16.35 2.92
N VAL A 85 -11.19 15.62 3.72
CA VAL A 85 -11.80 16.15 4.94
C VAL A 85 -11.04 15.56 6.13
N ASN A 86 -10.43 16.44 6.94
CA ASN A 86 -9.74 16.00 8.14
C ASN A 86 -10.77 15.69 9.22
N ASP A 87 -10.92 14.40 9.52
CA ASP A 87 -11.85 13.91 10.53
C ASP A 87 -11.24 13.80 11.93
N GLY A 88 -9.97 14.22 12.08
CA GLY A 88 -9.26 14.15 13.34
C GLY A 88 -8.73 12.76 13.70
N LEU A 89 -8.99 11.76 12.87
CA LEU A 89 -8.62 10.37 13.16
C LEU A 89 -7.36 9.93 12.43
N ARG A 90 -6.97 10.66 11.38
CA ARG A 90 -5.87 10.24 10.51
C ARG A 90 -4.56 10.88 10.95
N VAL A 91 -3.53 10.05 11.03
CA VAL A 91 -2.15 10.50 11.10
C VAL A 91 -1.78 11.07 9.72
N TYR A 92 -0.92 12.04 9.67
CA TYR A 92 -0.46 12.67 8.40
C TYR A 92 -1.61 13.25 7.59
N ALA A 93 -2.47 14.04 8.24
CA ALA A 93 -3.64 14.65 7.62
C ALA A 93 -3.31 15.91 6.81
N GLN A 94 -2.16 16.53 7.04
CA GLN A 94 -1.79 17.77 6.36
C GLN A 94 -1.48 17.52 4.88
N PRO A 95 -1.81 18.49 3.99
CA PRO A 95 -1.58 18.30 2.56
C PRO A 95 -0.13 17.93 2.19
N ALA A 96 0.85 18.56 2.83
CA ALA A 96 2.26 18.27 2.59
C ALA A 96 2.62 16.85 3.01
N GLU A 97 2.07 16.37 4.12
CA GLU A 97 2.30 15.01 4.61
C GLU A 97 1.64 13.98 3.70
N ARG A 98 0.43 14.26 3.23
CA ARG A 98 -0.27 13.39 2.27
C ARG A 98 0.52 13.28 0.97
N ARG A 99 1.05 14.39 0.49
CA ARG A 99 1.88 14.40 -0.71
C ARG A 99 3.16 13.60 -0.51
N GLN A 100 3.81 13.78 0.62
CA GLN A 100 5.02 13.02 0.95
C GLN A 100 4.74 11.52 1.00
N PHE A 101 3.64 11.12 1.63
CA PHE A 101 3.26 9.72 1.70
C PHE A 101 3.02 9.14 0.31
N PHE A 102 2.30 9.87 -0.54
CA PHE A 102 2.04 9.45 -1.92
C PHE A 102 3.34 9.29 -2.71
N ASP A 103 4.24 10.26 -2.60
CA ASP A 103 5.53 10.20 -3.30
C ASP A 103 6.37 9.01 -2.83
N LEU A 104 6.35 8.72 -1.54
CA LEU A 104 7.05 7.54 -0.99
C LEU A 104 6.41 6.24 -1.47
N CYS A 105 5.09 6.19 -1.61
CA CYS A 105 4.42 5.02 -2.20
C CYS A 105 4.89 4.79 -3.64
N THR A 106 4.97 5.85 -4.44
CA THR A 106 5.45 5.76 -5.82
C THR A 106 6.88 5.23 -5.86
N LEU A 107 7.76 5.78 -5.01
CA LEU A 107 9.14 5.31 -4.93
C LEU A 107 9.23 3.84 -4.54
N GLU A 108 8.41 3.41 -3.60
CA GLU A 108 8.42 2.02 -3.14
C GLU A 108 7.98 1.07 -4.25
N LEU A 109 6.94 1.43 -4.98
CA LEU A 109 6.46 0.61 -6.10
C LEU A 109 7.51 0.54 -7.22
N ASP A 110 8.13 1.67 -7.54
CA ASP A 110 9.16 1.72 -8.59
C ASP A 110 10.40 0.91 -8.21
N ARG A 111 10.86 1.03 -6.97
CA ARG A 111 12.09 0.33 -6.55
C ARG A 111 11.91 -1.20 -6.47
N ASN A 112 10.68 -1.67 -6.29
CA ASN A 112 10.38 -3.10 -6.24
C ASN A 112 9.97 -3.64 -7.61
N ASP A 113 9.93 -2.79 -8.63
CA ASP A 113 9.63 -3.15 -10.02
C ASP A 113 8.31 -3.91 -10.15
N VAL A 114 7.30 -3.48 -9.40
CA VAL A 114 5.97 -4.08 -9.47
C VAL A 114 5.13 -3.41 -10.54
N HIS A 115 4.18 -4.16 -11.10
CA HIS A 115 3.21 -3.60 -12.03
C HIS A 115 2.18 -2.79 -11.25
N TYR A 116 2.07 -1.49 -11.53
CA TYR A 116 1.07 -0.65 -10.90
C TYR A 116 0.47 0.36 -11.87
N VAL A 117 -0.76 0.78 -11.57
CA VAL A 117 -1.48 1.80 -12.34
C VAL A 117 -1.93 2.88 -11.37
N ARG A 118 -1.64 4.13 -11.72
CA ARG A 118 -2.11 5.29 -10.97
C ARG A 118 -3.57 5.56 -11.30
N ILE A 119 -4.42 5.63 -10.29
CA ILE A 119 -5.86 5.84 -10.44
C ILE A 119 -6.22 7.24 -10.03
N GLN A 120 -6.83 7.99 -10.95
CA GLN A 120 -7.22 9.39 -10.78
C GLN A 120 -8.72 9.56 -11.03
N GLY A 121 -9.23 10.75 -10.74
CA GLY A 121 -10.60 11.12 -11.00
C GLY A 121 -11.48 11.09 -9.77
N LEU A 122 -12.73 11.45 -9.94
CA LEU A 122 -13.72 11.52 -8.88
C LEU A 122 -14.84 10.51 -9.13
N GLY A 123 -15.39 9.94 -8.06
CA GLY A 123 -16.60 9.11 -8.10
C GLY A 123 -16.55 8.02 -9.16
N GLU A 124 -17.49 8.05 -10.07
CA GLU A 124 -17.65 7.02 -11.12
C GLU A 124 -16.44 6.92 -12.03
N ALA A 125 -15.80 8.05 -12.35
CA ALA A 125 -14.61 8.05 -13.21
C ALA A 125 -13.46 7.31 -12.53
N ARG A 126 -13.29 7.51 -11.22
CA ARG A 126 -12.25 6.84 -10.43
C ARG A 126 -12.51 5.34 -10.36
N PHE A 127 -13.75 4.95 -10.10
CA PHE A 127 -14.15 3.55 -10.07
C PHE A 127 -13.94 2.88 -11.43
N ALA A 128 -14.36 3.54 -12.52
CA ALA A 128 -14.21 3.02 -13.87
C ALA A 128 -12.73 2.83 -14.24
N ALA A 129 -11.87 3.78 -13.85
CA ALA A 129 -10.43 3.67 -14.08
C ALA A 129 -9.83 2.46 -13.36
N ALA A 130 -10.20 2.26 -12.11
CA ALA A 130 -9.73 1.10 -11.33
C ALA A 130 -10.21 -0.21 -11.95
N LYS A 131 -11.47 -0.29 -12.33
CA LYS A 131 -12.05 -1.47 -12.96
C LYS A 131 -11.37 -1.78 -14.28
N ALA A 132 -11.14 -0.76 -15.12
CA ALA A 132 -10.45 -0.93 -16.41
C ALA A 132 -9.02 -1.46 -16.21
N ALA A 133 -8.31 -0.94 -15.23
CA ALA A 133 -6.95 -1.40 -14.91
C ALA A 133 -6.95 -2.87 -14.49
N MET A 134 -7.90 -3.29 -13.67
CA MET A 134 -8.02 -4.68 -13.24
C MET A 134 -8.34 -5.62 -14.40
N LEU A 135 -9.26 -5.23 -15.27
CA LEU A 135 -9.65 -6.05 -16.44
C LEU A 135 -8.50 -6.11 -17.45
N GLY A 136 -7.75 -5.04 -17.64
CA GLY A 136 -6.60 -5.02 -18.53
C GLY A 136 -5.42 -5.85 -18.06
N ALA A 137 -5.37 -6.20 -16.77
CA ALA A 137 -4.30 -7.01 -16.20
C ALA A 137 -4.50 -8.52 -16.40
N GLN A 138 -5.65 -8.94 -16.88
CA GLN A 138 -5.95 -10.35 -17.12
C GLN A 138 -5.27 -10.88 -18.38
#